data_74cf19563e96de6a3ba709ecbcafaccd
#
_entry.id   74cf19563e96de6a3ba709ecbcafaccd
#
_cell.length_a   1.000
_cell.length_b   1.000
_cell.length_c   1.000
_cell.angle_alpha   90.00
_cell.angle_beta   90.00
_cell.angle_gamma   90.00
#
_symmetry.space_group_name_H-M   'P 1'
#
loop_
_entity.id
_entity.type
_entity.pdbx_description
1 polymer ?
#
loop_
_entity_poly.entity_id
_entity_poly.type
_entity_poly.pdbx_seq_one_letter_code
_entity_poly.pdbx_strand_id
1 'polypeptide(L)'
;MVTSWKKPVTIARHAYGDLYKAVEYRVPGKGKAELVFTDENGVETSRQTVYQFSGPGVVQAMHNRDDSILSFARCCFSYGLSVGQDVWFSSKDTISKDYDQTFKLLFQKLYDEEYRTAFEKAGLTYRYALIDDVAAKVIRSPGGIIWACKNYDGDVMSDLIAAASGSLPMMTSVLASPDGNFEYEAAHGTVTDHFYRWRRGEKVSTNPLATMAAWAGALRKRGEWDKNQRLVDYADCLNQAGLDVFGRI
;
A
#
# COMPACT_ATOMS: atom_id res chain seq x y z
N MET A 1 17.38 5.07 12.25
CA MET A 1 16.07 4.73 12.84
C MET A 1 15.33 6.02 13.19
N VAL A 2 14.08 6.15 12.78
CA VAL A 2 13.24 7.31 13.14
C VAL A 2 12.75 7.13 14.58
N THR A 3 13.16 8.04 15.46
CA THR A 3 12.86 7.92 16.91
C THR A 3 11.55 8.58 17.32
N SER A 4 10.90 9.33 16.41
CA SER A 4 9.62 10.02 16.65
C SER A 4 8.44 9.05 16.72
N TRP A 5 8.49 7.93 16.04
CA TRP A 5 7.39 6.96 16.02
C TRP A 5 7.25 6.22 17.33
N LYS A 6 6.09 6.44 17.99
CA LYS A 6 5.67 5.80 19.24
C LYS A 6 4.53 4.79 19.03
N LYS A 7 3.90 4.85 17.86
CA LYS A 7 2.80 4.00 17.44
C LYS A 7 3.09 3.47 16.02
N PRO A 8 2.47 2.36 15.59
CA PRO A 8 2.67 1.83 14.25
C PRO A 8 2.38 2.85 13.15
N VAL A 9 3.17 2.79 12.08
CA VAL A 9 2.88 3.44 10.80
C VAL A 9 2.56 2.34 9.80
N THR A 10 1.36 2.34 9.27
CA THR A 10 0.88 1.34 8.32
C THR A 10 0.82 1.96 6.94
N ILE A 11 1.45 1.34 5.94
CA ILE A 11 1.28 1.73 4.55
C ILE A 11 0.19 0.86 3.95
N ALA A 12 -0.90 1.47 3.48
CA ALA A 12 -1.93 0.79 2.72
C ALA A 12 -1.70 1.06 1.23
N ARG A 13 -1.48 -0.01 0.46
CA ARG A 13 -1.20 0.05 -0.98
C ARG A 13 -2.42 -0.46 -1.76
N HIS A 14 -2.90 0.34 -2.73
CA HIS A 14 -3.92 -0.09 -3.67
C HIS A 14 -3.32 -1.09 -4.66
N ALA A 15 -3.56 -2.38 -4.46
CA ALA A 15 -2.93 -3.45 -5.24
C ALA A 15 -3.55 -3.66 -6.64
N TYR A 16 -3.95 -2.59 -7.32
CA TYR A 16 -4.52 -2.62 -8.66
C TYR A 16 -4.15 -1.39 -9.48
N GLY A 17 -4.10 -1.54 -10.82
CA GLY A 17 -3.97 -0.42 -11.74
C GLY A 17 -2.60 0.26 -11.71
N ASP A 18 -2.60 1.54 -12.08
CA ASP A 18 -1.42 2.41 -12.17
C ASP A 18 -0.33 1.82 -13.08
N LEU A 19 0.93 2.02 -12.74
CA LEU A 19 2.09 1.52 -13.50
C LEU A 19 2.10 0.00 -13.65
N TYR A 20 1.56 -0.75 -12.69
CA TYR A 20 1.54 -2.23 -12.70
C TYR A 20 0.59 -2.83 -13.73
N LYS A 21 -0.32 -2.03 -14.28
CA LYS A 21 -1.25 -2.39 -15.37
C LYS A 21 -1.12 -1.44 -16.56
N ALA A 22 0.00 -0.74 -16.66
CA ALA A 22 0.25 0.19 -17.75
C ALA A 22 0.52 -0.55 -19.07
N VAL A 23 0.16 0.12 -20.16
CA VAL A 23 0.54 -0.25 -21.51
C VAL A 23 1.64 0.67 -21.97
N GLU A 24 2.73 0.10 -22.48
CA GLU A 24 3.90 0.86 -22.93
C GLU A 24 4.16 0.62 -24.41
N TYR A 25 4.64 1.66 -25.08
CA TYR A 25 5.06 1.55 -26.46
C TYR A 25 6.34 2.34 -26.72
N ARG A 26 7.33 1.67 -27.32
CA ARG A 26 8.56 2.30 -27.79
C ARG A 26 8.33 2.90 -29.17
N VAL A 27 8.25 4.23 -29.22
CA VAL A 27 8.04 4.99 -30.46
C VAL A 27 9.33 4.93 -31.30
N PRO A 28 9.30 4.41 -32.54
CA PRO A 28 10.51 4.20 -33.36
C PRO A 28 11.02 5.45 -34.05
N GLY A 29 10.19 6.51 -34.20
CA GLY A 29 10.56 7.69 -34.96
C GLY A 29 9.52 8.79 -34.89
N LYS A 30 9.50 9.66 -35.89
CA LYS A 30 8.53 10.76 -35.99
C LYS A 30 7.11 10.22 -36.09
N GLY A 31 6.18 10.86 -35.40
CA GLY A 31 4.77 10.48 -35.41
C GLY A 31 3.97 11.10 -34.30
N LYS A 32 2.69 10.74 -34.21
CA LYS A 32 1.76 11.25 -33.20
C LYS A 32 1.27 10.08 -32.32
N ALA A 33 1.30 10.25 -31.00
CA ALA A 33 0.64 9.39 -30.05
C ALA A 33 -0.67 10.00 -29.60
N GLU A 34 -1.74 9.22 -29.55
CA GLU A 34 -3.08 9.64 -29.15
C GLU A 34 -3.67 8.68 -28.13
N LEU A 35 -4.44 9.23 -27.19
CA LEU A 35 -5.32 8.48 -26.31
C LEU A 35 -6.73 8.58 -26.88
N VAL A 36 -7.32 7.41 -27.18
CA VAL A 36 -8.66 7.31 -27.76
C VAL A 36 -9.54 6.47 -26.84
N PHE A 37 -10.74 6.96 -26.56
CA PHE A 37 -11.75 6.18 -25.89
C PHE A 37 -12.90 5.89 -26.84
N THR A 38 -13.18 4.58 -26.99
CA THR A 38 -14.28 4.05 -27.79
C THR A 38 -15.28 3.38 -26.84
N ASP A 39 -16.55 3.71 -26.95
CA ASP A 39 -17.60 3.14 -26.12
C ASP A 39 -17.93 1.67 -26.50
N GLU A 40 -18.87 1.06 -25.77
CA GLU A 40 -19.30 -0.33 -25.99
C GLU A 40 -19.94 -0.59 -27.36
N ASN A 41 -20.42 0.46 -28.04
CA ASN A 41 -21.01 0.37 -29.39
C ASN A 41 -19.98 0.60 -30.50
N GLY A 42 -18.70 0.78 -30.16
CA GLY A 42 -17.64 1.06 -31.10
C GLY A 42 -17.56 2.52 -31.55
N VAL A 43 -18.25 3.43 -30.88
CA VAL A 43 -18.24 4.86 -31.19
C VAL A 43 -17.08 5.55 -30.46
N GLU A 44 -16.23 6.25 -31.20
CA GLU A 44 -15.18 7.08 -30.62
C GLU A 44 -15.83 8.32 -29.93
N THR A 45 -15.66 8.41 -28.61
CA THR A 45 -16.25 9.51 -27.82
C THR A 45 -15.21 10.50 -27.33
N SER A 46 -13.92 10.15 -27.38
CA SER A 46 -12.83 11.05 -27.01
C SER A 46 -11.55 10.71 -27.77
N ARG A 47 -10.83 11.73 -28.19
CA ARG A 47 -9.50 11.63 -28.79
C ARG A 47 -8.63 12.78 -28.31
N GLN A 48 -7.50 12.47 -27.69
CA GLN A 48 -6.56 13.45 -27.17
C GLN A 48 -5.15 13.14 -27.69
N THR A 49 -4.46 14.14 -28.21
CA THR A 49 -3.05 14.00 -28.56
C THR A 49 -2.20 13.97 -27.30
N VAL A 50 -1.53 12.86 -27.07
CA VAL A 50 -0.57 12.71 -25.96
C VAL A 50 0.69 13.50 -26.27
N TYR A 51 1.27 13.25 -27.47
CA TYR A 51 2.47 13.96 -27.92
C TYR A 51 2.72 13.83 -29.42
N GLN A 52 3.36 14.85 -30.00
CA GLN A 52 3.86 14.85 -31.37
C GLN A 52 5.37 14.60 -31.35
N PHE A 53 5.78 13.39 -31.68
CA PHE A 53 7.19 12.99 -31.67
C PHE A 53 7.93 13.52 -32.88
N SER A 54 9.06 14.18 -32.66
CA SER A 54 10.02 14.58 -33.72
C SER A 54 11.11 13.54 -33.99
N GLY A 55 11.20 12.49 -33.16
CA GLY A 55 12.15 11.38 -33.25
C GLY A 55 11.72 10.22 -32.36
N PRO A 56 12.60 9.22 -32.10
CA PRO A 56 12.28 8.10 -31.22
C PRO A 56 11.94 8.56 -29.80
N GLY A 57 11.05 7.81 -29.12
CA GLY A 57 10.62 8.12 -27.78
C GLY A 57 9.92 6.94 -27.10
N VAL A 58 9.22 7.19 -26.04
CA VAL A 58 8.39 6.21 -25.33
C VAL A 58 7.07 6.87 -24.92
N VAL A 59 6.00 6.09 -24.93
CA VAL A 59 4.69 6.50 -24.39
C VAL A 59 4.20 5.40 -23.47
N GLN A 60 3.51 5.81 -22.42
CA GLN A 60 2.90 4.93 -21.43
C GLN A 60 1.49 5.42 -21.12
N ALA A 61 0.55 4.49 -20.98
CA ALA A 61 -0.81 4.75 -20.52
C ALA A 61 -1.15 3.84 -19.36
N MET A 62 -1.71 4.41 -18.32
CA MET A 62 -2.17 3.69 -17.14
C MET A 62 -3.65 3.96 -16.89
N HIS A 63 -4.31 3.09 -16.12
CA HIS A 63 -5.73 3.20 -15.82
C HIS A 63 -6.04 2.79 -14.39
N ASN A 64 -7.22 3.19 -13.93
CA ASN A 64 -7.84 2.65 -12.73
C ASN A 64 -9.36 2.62 -12.91
N ARG A 65 -10.07 2.04 -11.93
CA ARG A 65 -11.52 1.91 -11.93
C ARG A 65 -12.09 2.44 -10.62
N ASP A 66 -13.21 3.15 -10.69
CA ASP A 66 -13.86 3.76 -9.53
C ASP A 66 -14.25 2.73 -8.47
N ASP A 67 -14.79 1.59 -8.88
CA ASP A 67 -15.16 0.50 -7.97
C ASP A 67 -13.94 -0.09 -7.23
N SER A 68 -12.79 -0.19 -7.90
CA SER A 68 -11.54 -0.66 -7.29
C SER A 68 -11.00 0.39 -6.29
N ILE A 69 -11.06 1.67 -6.64
CA ILE A 69 -10.66 2.76 -5.74
C ILE A 69 -11.55 2.79 -4.49
N LEU A 70 -12.88 2.70 -4.66
CA LEU A 70 -13.83 2.66 -3.55
C LEU A 70 -13.62 1.42 -2.66
N SER A 71 -13.38 0.26 -3.26
CA SER A 71 -13.03 -0.98 -2.54
C SER A 71 -11.80 -0.78 -1.65
N PHE A 72 -10.74 -0.20 -2.20
CA PHE A 72 -9.53 0.12 -1.45
C PHE A 72 -9.78 1.12 -0.32
N ALA A 73 -10.54 2.18 -0.58
CA ALA A 73 -10.91 3.17 0.43
C ALA A 73 -11.69 2.54 1.59
N ARG A 74 -12.65 1.63 1.29
CA ARG A 74 -13.38 0.85 2.31
C ARG A 74 -12.45 0.01 3.17
N CYS A 75 -11.48 -0.68 2.55
CA CYS A 75 -10.46 -1.42 3.29
C CYS A 75 -9.69 -0.52 4.25
N CYS A 76 -9.22 0.64 3.78
CA CYS A 76 -8.45 1.58 4.59
C CYS A 76 -9.27 2.09 5.79
N PHE A 77 -10.51 2.52 5.58
CA PHE A 77 -11.36 3.05 6.64
C PHE A 77 -11.79 1.97 7.65
N SER A 78 -12.21 0.80 7.16
CA SER A 78 -12.60 -0.31 8.04
C SER A 78 -11.41 -0.80 8.87
N TYR A 79 -10.23 -0.91 8.26
CA TYR A 79 -9.01 -1.27 8.99
C TYR A 79 -8.63 -0.19 10.01
N GLY A 80 -8.71 1.09 9.64
CA GLY A 80 -8.45 2.22 10.54
C GLY A 80 -9.30 2.16 11.81
N LEU A 81 -10.60 1.94 11.65
CA LEU A 81 -11.52 1.74 12.77
C LEU A 81 -11.14 0.52 13.63
N SER A 82 -10.75 -0.60 13.00
CA SER A 82 -10.44 -1.84 13.70
C SER A 82 -9.17 -1.77 14.55
N VAL A 83 -8.20 -0.94 14.15
CA VAL A 83 -6.90 -0.81 14.82
C VAL A 83 -6.73 0.53 15.55
N GLY A 84 -7.72 1.42 15.48
CA GLY A 84 -7.68 2.73 16.14
C GLY A 84 -6.62 3.66 15.57
N GLN A 85 -6.50 3.73 14.23
CA GLN A 85 -5.53 4.58 13.53
C GLN A 85 -6.23 5.58 12.60
N ASP A 86 -5.68 6.79 12.53
CA ASP A 86 -6.06 7.78 11.52
C ASP A 86 -5.79 7.27 10.11
N VAL A 87 -6.56 7.72 9.13
CA VAL A 87 -6.31 7.41 7.71
C VAL A 87 -5.87 8.67 6.98
N TRP A 88 -4.69 8.62 6.38
CA TRP A 88 -4.15 9.68 5.54
C TRP A 88 -4.04 9.16 4.10
N PHE A 89 -4.81 9.71 3.19
CA PHE A 89 -4.66 9.42 1.76
C PHE A 89 -3.81 10.49 1.09
N SER A 90 -2.94 10.08 0.20
CA SER A 90 -2.09 11.00 -0.56
C SER A 90 -2.02 10.67 -2.05
N SER A 91 -1.92 11.73 -2.85
CA SER A 91 -1.65 11.67 -4.29
C SER A 91 -1.01 12.99 -4.74
N LYS A 92 -0.89 13.24 -6.03
CA LYS A 92 -0.38 14.50 -6.58
C LYS A 92 -1.42 15.16 -7.50
N ASP A 93 -2.63 15.40 -6.98
CA ASP A 93 -3.77 15.97 -7.72
C ASP A 93 -3.52 17.38 -8.28
N THR A 94 -2.53 18.09 -7.77
CA THR A 94 -2.08 19.36 -8.34
C THR A 94 -1.42 19.21 -9.72
N ILE A 95 -0.91 18.03 -10.05
CA ILE A 95 -0.28 17.69 -11.33
C ILE A 95 -1.19 16.77 -12.14
N SER A 96 -1.62 15.66 -11.56
CA SER A 96 -2.52 14.67 -12.18
C SER A 96 -3.97 15.02 -11.82
N LYS A 97 -4.54 16.00 -12.56
CA LYS A 97 -5.79 16.64 -12.19
C LYS A 97 -7.03 15.76 -12.35
N ASP A 98 -7.01 14.84 -13.30
CA ASP A 98 -8.12 13.90 -13.48
C ASP A 98 -7.85 12.59 -12.73
N TYR A 99 -6.72 11.96 -12.95
CA TYR A 99 -6.40 10.64 -12.39
C TYR A 99 -6.29 10.67 -10.85
N ASP A 100 -5.42 11.49 -10.30
CA ASP A 100 -5.20 11.58 -8.85
C ASP A 100 -6.36 12.27 -8.14
N GLN A 101 -7.01 13.23 -8.80
CA GLN A 101 -8.19 13.89 -8.26
C GLN A 101 -9.36 12.93 -8.13
N THR A 102 -9.54 11.99 -9.05
CA THR A 102 -10.58 10.95 -8.94
C THR A 102 -10.42 10.15 -7.66
N PHE A 103 -9.21 9.69 -7.34
CA PHE A 103 -8.94 9.01 -6.07
C PHE A 103 -9.32 9.86 -4.87
N LYS A 104 -8.88 11.11 -4.84
CA LYS A 104 -9.18 12.06 -3.75
C LYS A 104 -10.68 12.24 -3.55
N LEU A 105 -11.40 12.47 -4.63
CA LEU A 105 -12.84 12.72 -4.57
C LEU A 105 -13.62 11.47 -4.13
N LEU A 106 -13.27 10.29 -4.62
CA LEU A 106 -13.92 9.04 -4.24
C LEU A 106 -13.64 8.68 -2.77
N PHE A 107 -12.41 8.85 -2.28
CA PHE A 107 -12.08 8.68 -0.87
C PHE A 107 -12.87 9.65 0.01
N GLN A 108 -12.91 10.94 -0.37
CA GLN A 108 -13.62 11.95 0.41
C GLN A 108 -15.12 11.67 0.43
N LYS A 109 -15.71 11.37 -0.72
CA LYS A 109 -17.14 11.03 -0.83
C LYS A 109 -17.49 9.84 0.07
N LEU A 110 -16.74 8.75 -0.04
CA LEU A 110 -16.99 7.54 0.76
C LEU A 110 -16.86 7.82 2.26
N TYR A 111 -15.84 8.59 2.67
CA TYR A 111 -15.67 8.99 4.06
C TYR A 111 -16.88 9.77 4.56
N ASP A 112 -17.32 10.77 3.81
CA ASP A 112 -18.43 11.64 4.20
C ASP A 112 -19.76 10.90 4.31
N GLU A 113 -20.02 9.97 3.37
CA GLU A 113 -21.28 9.25 3.30
C GLU A 113 -21.36 8.07 4.29
N GLU A 114 -20.25 7.35 4.54
CA GLU A 114 -20.32 6.07 5.24
C GLU A 114 -19.47 6.01 6.52
N TYR A 115 -18.38 6.76 6.64
CA TYR A 115 -17.38 6.56 7.70
C TYR A 115 -17.25 7.72 8.68
N ARG A 116 -17.60 8.95 8.31
CA ARG A 116 -17.41 10.15 9.14
C ARG A 116 -17.90 9.95 10.57
N THR A 117 -19.15 9.56 10.77
CA THR A 117 -19.75 9.40 12.09
C THR A 117 -19.02 8.36 12.94
N ALA A 118 -18.58 7.25 12.33
CA ALA A 118 -17.84 6.20 13.03
C ALA A 118 -16.44 6.67 13.46
N PHE A 119 -15.76 7.41 12.59
CA PHE A 119 -14.44 7.99 12.86
C PHE A 119 -14.52 9.03 13.99
N GLU A 120 -15.46 9.96 13.93
CA GLU A 120 -15.70 10.97 14.98
C GLU A 120 -15.97 10.30 16.34
N LYS A 121 -16.83 9.29 16.36
CA LYS A 121 -17.14 8.52 17.57
C LYS A 121 -15.92 7.79 18.14
N ALA A 122 -15.02 7.32 17.26
CA ALA A 122 -13.78 6.66 17.66
C ALA A 122 -12.63 7.64 18.00
N GLY A 123 -12.82 8.94 17.81
CA GLY A 123 -11.79 9.96 17.98
C GLY A 123 -10.69 9.89 16.91
N LEU A 124 -11.02 9.35 15.73
CA LEU A 124 -10.11 9.20 14.59
C LEU A 124 -10.40 10.24 13.51
N THR A 125 -9.40 10.49 12.66
CA THR A 125 -9.50 11.45 11.57
C THR A 125 -9.16 10.83 10.23
N TYR A 126 -9.83 11.32 9.18
CA TYR A 126 -9.39 11.16 7.79
C TYR A 126 -8.86 12.49 7.27
N ARG A 127 -7.77 12.43 6.50
CA ARG A 127 -7.26 13.60 5.79
C ARG A 127 -6.63 13.23 4.46
N TYR A 128 -6.78 14.14 3.51
CA TYR A 128 -6.04 14.15 2.27
C TYR A 128 -4.89 15.17 2.33
N ALA A 129 -3.74 14.84 1.77
CA ALA A 129 -2.66 15.80 1.52
C ALA A 129 -1.82 15.37 0.31
N LEU A 130 -1.00 16.27 -0.23
CA LEU A 130 -0.07 15.94 -1.30
C LEU A 130 0.98 14.95 -0.80
N ILE A 131 1.38 14.01 -1.65
CA ILE A 131 2.26 12.90 -1.27
C ILE A 131 3.61 13.35 -0.72
N ASP A 132 4.19 14.40 -1.28
CA ASP A 132 5.44 15.00 -0.80
C ASP A 132 5.29 15.63 0.60
N ASP A 133 4.14 16.24 0.89
CA ASP A 133 3.82 16.79 2.20
C ASP A 133 3.60 15.68 3.24
N VAL A 134 2.86 14.61 2.86
CA VAL A 134 2.66 13.45 3.74
C VAL A 134 3.99 12.76 4.04
N ALA A 135 4.86 12.55 3.06
CA ALA A 135 6.17 11.95 3.26
C ALA A 135 6.98 12.69 4.34
N ALA A 136 6.98 14.03 4.29
CA ALA A 136 7.64 14.85 5.30
C ALA A 136 6.96 14.80 6.68
N LYS A 137 5.61 14.73 6.71
CA LYS A 137 4.84 14.71 7.95
C LYS A 137 4.90 13.37 8.67
N VAL A 138 4.84 12.26 7.93
CA VAL A 138 4.91 10.90 8.49
C VAL A 138 6.19 10.70 9.30
N ILE A 139 7.33 11.11 8.75
CA ILE A 139 8.64 11.01 9.43
C ILE A 139 8.65 11.75 10.77
N ARG A 140 7.94 12.87 10.87
CA ARG A 140 7.88 13.71 12.09
C ARG A 140 6.73 13.34 13.02
N SER A 141 5.81 12.50 12.57
CA SER A 141 4.64 12.10 13.35
C SER A 141 5.00 11.18 14.51
N PRO A 142 4.13 11.05 15.51
CA PRO A 142 4.27 10.01 16.53
C PRO A 142 3.86 8.60 16.02
N GLY A 143 3.46 8.45 14.77
CA GLY A 143 2.80 7.26 14.24
C GLY A 143 1.30 7.19 14.58
N GLY A 144 0.72 6.00 14.53
CA GLY A 144 -0.72 5.80 14.74
C GLY A 144 -1.56 6.14 13.51
N ILE A 145 -0.99 5.98 12.33
CA ILE A 145 -1.60 6.36 11.06
C ILE A 145 -1.51 5.22 10.04
N ILE A 146 -2.55 5.14 9.22
CA ILE A 146 -2.55 4.39 7.98
C ILE A 146 -2.32 5.40 6.85
N TRP A 147 -1.20 5.26 6.16
CA TRP A 147 -0.92 6.06 4.99
C TRP A 147 -1.38 5.30 3.74
N ALA A 148 -2.54 5.69 3.21
CA ALA A 148 -3.13 5.11 2.00
C ALA A 148 -2.50 5.74 0.76
N CYS A 149 -2.01 4.89 -0.14
CA CYS A 149 -1.29 5.24 -1.34
C CYS A 149 -1.82 4.50 -2.56
N LYS A 150 -1.69 5.10 -3.73
CA LYS A 150 -1.83 4.40 -5.02
C LYS A 150 -0.80 3.26 -5.13
N ASN A 151 -0.93 2.42 -6.14
CA ASN A 151 -0.15 1.18 -6.26
C ASN A 151 1.38 1.44 -6.22
N TYR A 152 1.91 2.22 -7.13
CA TYR A 152 3.35 2.51 -7.18
C TYR A 152 3.82 3.34 -5.98
N ASP A 153 3.05 4.34 -5.59
CA ASP A 153 3.36 5.18 -4.43
C ASP A 153 3.48 4.32 -3.17
N GLY A 154 2.55 3.38 -2.98
CA GLY A 154 2.55 2.46 -1.83
C GLY A 154 3.72 1.48 -1.84
N ASP A 155 4.11 0.99 -3.02
CA ASP A 155 5.28 0.13 -3.18
C ASP A 155 6.56 0.84 -2.69
N VAL A 156 6.80 2.03 -3.19
CA VAL A 156 8.02 2.79 -2.84
C VAL A 156 7.97 3.28 -1.39
N MET A 157 6.82 3.77 -0.93
CA MET A 157 6.71 4.32 0.42
C MET A 157 6.75 3.24 1.51
N SER A 158 6.28 2.02 1.25
CA SER A 158 6.39 0.92 2.21
C SER A 158 7.85 0.58 2.50
N ASP A 159 8.67 0.45 1.47
CA ASP A 159 10.11 0.18 1.63
C ASP A 159 10.85 1.34 2.32
N LEU A 160 10.50 2.58 1.97
CA LEU A 160 11.08 3.77 2.61
C LEU A 160 10.78 3.81 4.11
N ILE A 161 9.53 3.57 4.50
CA ILE A 161 9.12 3.57 5.91
C ILE A 161 9.73 2.39 6.66
N ALA A 162 9.79 1.21 6.06
CA ALA A 162 10.45 0.06 6.65
C ALA A 162 11.95 0.30 6.88
N ALA A 163 12.65 0.87 5.88
CA ALA A 163 14.07 1.25 6.02
C ALA A 163 14.26 2.32 7.12
N ALA A 164 13.37 3.31 7.20
CA ALA A 164 13.41 4.34 8.22
C ALA A 164 13.15 3.81 9.64
N SER A 165 12.39 2.72 9.79
CA SER A 165 12.18 2.02 11.07
C SER A 165 13.39 1.19 11.52
N GLY A 166 14.34 0.95 10.63
CA GLY A 166 15.63 0.32 10.92
C GLY A 166 15.77 -1.11 10.40
N SER A 167 14.72 -1.73 9.86
CA SER A 167 14.83 -3.11 9.33
C SER A 167 13.71 -3.47 8.36
N LEU A 168 14.05 -3.64 7.09
CA LEU A 168 13.18 -4.24 6.08
C LEU A 168 12.66 -5.63 6.47
N PRO A 169 13.49 -6.54 7.03
CA PRO A 169 13.01 -7.87 7.46
C PRO A 169 11.96 -7.86 8.58
N MET A 170 11.70 -6.74 9.20
CA MET A 170 10.65 -6.61 10.23
C MET A 170 9.32 -6.08 9.66
N MET A 171 9.27 -5.75 8.38
CA MET A 171 8.04 -5.34 7.73
C MET A 171 7.10 -6.55 7.62
N THR A 172 5.87 -6.40 8.13
CA THR A 172 4.80 -7.37 7.93
C THR A 172 3.92 -6.93 6.77
N SER A 173 3.41 -7.88 6.00
CA SER A 173 2.50 -7.62 4.89
C SER A 173 1.21 -8.40 5.06
N VAL A 174 0.10 -7.74 4.74
CA VAL A 174 -1.22 -8.36 4.72
C VAL A 174 -2.01 -7.84 3.53
N LEU A 175 -2.57 -8.75 2.74
CA LEU A 175 -3.56 -8.44 1.71
C LEU A 175 -4.95 -8.52 2.36
N ALA A 176 -5.74 -7.48 2.21
CA ALA A 176 -7.08 -7.41 2.78
C ALA A 176 -8.11 -7.12 1.67
N SER A 177 -9.23 -7.84 1.70
CA SER A 177 -10.38 -7.54 0.86
C SER A 177 -11.42 -6.73 1.63
N PRO A 178 -12.31 -5.96 0.95
CA PRO A 178 -13.39 -5.23 1.60
C PRO A 178 -14.39 -6.15 2.31
N ASP A 179 -14.44 -7.44 1.91
CA ASP A 179 -15.31 -8.46 2.51
C ASP A 179 -14.71 -9.07 3.79
N GLY A 180 -13.57 -8.57 4.23
CA GLY A 180 -12.92 -9.00 5.48
C GLY A 180 -12.09 -10.27 5.36
N ASN A 181 -11.70 -10.68 4.15
CA ASN A 181 -10.72 -11.75 3.96
C ASN A 181 -9.30 -11.20 4.05
N PHE A 182 -8.38 -11.99 4.60
CA PHE A 182 -7.00 -11.60 4.82
C PHE A 182 -6.04 -12.70 4.36
N GLU A 183 -4.98 -12.30 3.68
CA GLU A 183 -3.83 -13.13 3.36
C GLU A 183 -2.58 -12.50 3.98
N TYR A 184 -1.81 -13.29 4.73
CA TYR A 184 -0.61 -12.82 5.41
C TYR A 184 0.62 -13.38 4.72
N GLU A 185 1.56 -12.51 4.43
CA GLU A 185 2.80 -12.88 3.73
C GLU A 185 4.03 -12.22 4.35
N ALA A 186 5.21 -12.74 4.03
CA ALA A 186 6.45 -12.02 4.27
C ALA A 186 6.56 -10.87 3.26
N ALA A 187 6.83 -9.65 3.74
CA ALA A 187 6.86 -8.46 2.89
C ALA A 187 8.07 -8.39 1.93
N HIS A 188 9.05 -9.27 2.10
CA HIS A 188 10.24 -9.33 1.24
C HIS A 188 10.09 -10.41 0.17
N GLY A 189 10.79 -10.24 -0.96
CA GLY A 189 10.87 -11.25 -2.02
C GLY A 189 11.78 -12.44 -1.66
N THR A 190 12.10 -13.24 -2.65
CA THR A 190 13.01 -14.38 -2.52
C THR A 190 14.44 -13.90 -2.21
N VAL A 191 15.12 -14.56 -1.29
CA VAL A 191 16.52 -14.27 -0.92
C VAL A 191 17.49 -14.94 -1.91
N THR A 192 17.36 -14.63 -3.19
CA THR A 192 18.07 -15.31 -4.29
C THR A 192 19.59 -15.24 -4.14
N ASP A 193 20.14 -14.12 -3.67
CA ASP A 193 21.57 -13.99 -3.41
C ASP A 193 22.05 -14.99 -2.35
N HIS A 194 21.32 -15.13 -1.23
CA HIS A 194 21.63 -16.12 -0.20
C HIS A 194 21.60 -17.56 -0.74
N PHE A 195 20.61 -17.87 -1.60
CA PHE A 195 20.53 -19.20 -2.22
C PHE A 195 21.76 -19.49 -3.08
N TYR A 196 22.19 -18.59 -3.94
CA TYR A 196 23.36 -18.76 -4.77
C TYR A 196 24.67 -18.80 -3.97
N ARG A 197 24.79 -18.01 -2.93
CA ARG A 197 25.93 -18.08 -2.00
C ARG A 197 26.01 -19.42 -1.30
N TRP A 198 24.89 -19.89 -0.75
CA TRP A 198 24.81 -21.23 -0.14
C TRP A 198 25.18 -22.34 -1.15
N ARG A 199 24.67 -22.25 -2.39
CA ARG A 199 24.99 -23.20 -3.45
C ARG A 199 26.48 -23.23 -3.79
N ARG A 200 27.21 -22.15 -3.61
CA ARG A 200 28.68 -22.07 -3.74
C ARG A 200 29.43 -22.59 -2.51
N GLY A 201 28.73 -23.08 -1.49
CA GLY A 201 29.33 -23.56 -0.24
C GLY A 201 29.64 -22.44 0.77
N GLU A 202 29.17 -21.21 0.55
CA GLU A 202 29.33 -20.13 1.51
C GLU A 202 28.37 -20.30 2.70
N LYS A 203 28.85 -19.91 3.89
CA LYS A 203 27.99 -19.87 5.08
C LYS A 203 27.12 -18.61 5.01
N VAL A 204 25.79 -18.81 4.94
CA VAL A 204 24.80 -17.73 4.89
C VAL A 204 23.80 -17.88 6.03
N SER A 205 23.21 -16.75 6.44
CA SER A 205 22.17 -16.68 7.47
C SER A 205 20.96 -15.94 6.91
N THR A 206 19.76 -16.44 7.19
CA THR A 206 18.49 -15.85 6.78
C THR A 206 17.65 -15.52 8.02
N ASN A 207 17.07 -14.31 8.03
CA ASN A 207 16.18 -13.90 9.12
C ASN A 207 14.73 -14.36 8.82
N PRO A 208 14.12 -15.25 9.64
CA PRO A 208 12.78 -15.78 9.41
C PRO A 208 11.67 -14.88 10.00
N LEU A 209 11.97 -13.73 10.61
CA LEU A 209 11.01 -12.95 11.41
C LEU A 209 9.79 -12.52 10.60
N ALA A 210 9.96 -12.09 9.33
CA ALA A 210 8.82 -11.69 8.51
C ALA A 210 7.83 -12.85 8.28
N THR A 211 8.35 -14.06 8.03
CA THR A 211 7.51 -15.26 7.87
C THR A 211 6.84 -15.66 9.20
N MET A 212 7.57 -15.56 10.32
CA MET A 212 6.99 -15.81 11.64
C MET A 212 5.89 -14.82 11.99
N ALA A 213 6.10 -13.53 11.69
CA ALA A 213 5.09 -12.48 11.88
C ALA A 213 3.84 -12.71 11.01
N ALA A 214 4.02 -13.16 9.75
CA ALA A 214 2.90 -13.53 8.87
C ALA A 214 2.07 -14.67 9.47
N TRP A 215 2.70 -15.74 9.95
CA TRP A 215 2.02 -16.82 10.65
C TRP A 215 1.33 -16.35 11.92
N ALA A 216 1.99 -15.55 12.74
CA ALA A 216 1.40 -15.00 13.96
C ALA A 216 0.17 -14.16 13.65
N GLY A 217 0.24 -13.29 12.64
CA GLY A 217 -0.89 -12.49 12.17
C GLY A 217 -2.08 -13.36 11.71
N ALA A 218 -1.83 -14.37 10.90
CA ALA A 218 -2.85 -15.30 10.42
C ALA A 218 -3.52 -16.09 11.57
N LEU A 219 -2.73 -16.62 12.50
CA LEU A 219 -3.22 -17.34 13.68
C LEU A 219 -4.06 -16.42 14.58
N ARG A 220 -3.59 -15.19 14.80
CA ARG A 220 -4.32 -14.19 15.58
C ARG A 220 -5.68 -13.87 14.95
N LYS A 221 -5.69 -13.59 13.65
CA LYS A 221 -6.94 -13.31 12.92
C LYS A 221 -7.91 -14.49 12.96
N ARG A 222 -7.41 -15.70 12.80
CA ARG A 222 -8.21 -16.93 12.93
C ARG A 222 -8.78 -17.08 14.34
N GLY A 223 -7.97 -16.81 15.36
CA GLY A 223 -8.42 -16.82 16.76
C GLY A 223 -9.53 -15.79 17.03
N GLU A 224 -9.43 -14.60 16.47
CA GLU A 224 -10.48 -13.57 16.54
C GLU A 224 -11.80 -14.08 15.93
N TRP A 225 -11.76 -14.63 14.73
CA TRP A 225 -12.94 -15.16 14.03
C TRP A 225 -13.60 -16.31 14.77
N ASP A 226 -12.80 -17.23 15.31
CA ASP A 226 -13.30 -18.40 16.05
C ASP A 226 -13.64 -18.07 17.50
N LYS A 227 -13.43 -16.81 17.95
CA LYS A 227 -13.53 -16.41 19.37
C LYS A 227 -12.69 -17.29 20.29
N ASN A 228 -11.52 -17.72 19.82
CA ASN A 228 -10.56 -18.57 20.51
C ASN A 228 -9.45 -17.70 21.11
N GLN A 229 -9.66 -17.22 22.34
CA GLN A 229 -8.69 -16.36 23.02
C GLN A 229 -7.32 -17.02 23.21
N ARG A 230 -7.26 -18.34 23.45
CA ARG A 230 -5.98 -19.06 23.60
C ARG A 230 -5.14 -19.00 22.34
N LEU A 231 -5.76 -19.03 21.14
CA LEU A 231 -5.06 -18.91 19.88
C LEU A 231 -4.56 -17.47 19.65
N VAL A 232 -5.34 -16.46 20.05
CA VAL A 232 -4.92 -15.06 20.03
C VAL A 232 -3.71 -14.84 20.93
N ASP A 233 -3.77 -15.31 22.20
CA ASP A 233 -2.69 -15.17 23.17
C ASP A 233 -1.41 -15.87 22.71
N TYR A 234 -1.53 -17.05 22.11
CA TYR A 234 -0.40 -17.76 21.53
C TYR A 234 0.26 -16.98 20.39
N ALA A 235 -0.54 -16.43 19.48
CA ALA A 235 -0.05 -15.64 18.35
C ALA A 235 0.66 -14.36 18.83
N ASP A 236 0.10 -13.67 19.81
CA ASP A 236 0.70 -12.48 20.41
C ASP A 236 2.02 -12.82 21.12
N CYS A 237 2.07 -13.93 21.85
CA CYS A 237 3.29 -14.44 22.49
C CYS A 237 4.38 -14.78 21.46
N LEU A 238 4.01 -15.45 20.37
CA LEU A 238 4.93 -15.80 19.28
C LEU A 238 5.55 -14.55 18.64
N ASN A 239 4.72 -13.54 18.36
CA ASN A 239 5.17 -12.28 17.79
C ASN A 239 6.10 -11.53 18.75
N GLN A 240 5.74 -11.44 20.04
CA GLN A 240 6.56 -10.80 21.06
C GLN A 240 7.90 -11.49 21.27
N ALA A 241 7.92 -12.83 21.31
CA ALA A 241 9.15 -13.61 21.42
C ALA A 241 10.12 -13.34 20.26
N GLY A 242 9.60 -13.19 19.03
CA GLY A 242 10.40 -12.80 17.87
C GLY A 242 11.04 -11.42 18.05
N LEU A 243 10.27 -10.44 18.50
CA LEU A 243 10.77 -9.09 18.77
C LEU A 243 11.80 -9.04 19.90
N ASP A 244 11.60 -9.81 20.98
CA ASP A 244 12.50 -9.86 22.13
C ASP A 244 13.86 -10.46 21.76
N VAL A 245 13.88 -11.48 20.90
CA VAL A 245 15.14 -12.05 20.39
C VAL A 245 15.86 -11.07 19.50
N PHE A 246 15.14 -10.37 18.62
CA PHE A 246 15.73 -9.38 17.72
C PHE A 246 16.27 -8.15 18.47
N GLY A 247 15.57 -7.69 19.49
CA GLY A 247 15.99 -6.52 20.29
C GLY A 247 17.24 -6.77 21.15
N ARG A 248 17.73 -8.03 21.22
CA ARG A 248 18.96 -8.41 21.94
C ARG A 248 20.19 -8.54 21.04
N ILE A 249 20.02 -8.41 19.71
CA ILE A 249 21.09 -8.45 18.70
C ILE A 249 21.47 -7.04 18.32
#